data_76c240c57e31e67b8290b154ef6d08de
#
_entry.id   76c240c57e31e67b8290b154ef6d08de
#
_cell.length_a   1.000
_cell.length_b   1.000
_cell.length_c   1.000
_cell.angle_alpha   90.00
_cell.angle_beta   90.00
_cell.angle_gamma   90.00
#
_symmetry.space_group_name_H-M   'P 1'
#
loop_
_entity.id
_entity.type
_entity.pdbx_description
1 polymer ?
#
loop_
_entity_poly.entity_id
_entity_poly.type
_entity_poly.pdbx_seq_one_letter_code
_entity_poly.pdbx_strand_id
1 'polypeptide(L)'
;MSETTVRYEGSLRCSAEHAESGVVVVTDAPKDNHGNGLSFSPSELLSVSLGSCILSIMGIMARSLDIDITGATASVEKEMANTPRRIARISVHVHVPGAFEEGQRRKLEIAAHACPVHNILNVEAPILFIWDPA
;
A
#
# COMPACT_ATOMS: atom_id res chain seq x y z
N MET A 1 6.79 -5.98 -19.89
CA MET A 1 7.56 -5.93 -18.64
C MET A 1 8.06 -4.52 -18.40
N SER A 2 8.10 -4.13 -17.15
CA SER A 2 8.64 -2.82 -16.76
C SER A 2 9.90 -3.02 -15.92
N GLU A 3 10.83 -2.09 -16.10
CA GLU A 3 12.08 -2.09 -15.35
C GLU A 3 12.16 -0.83 -14.50
N THR A 4 12.54 -0.99 -13.26
CA THR A 4 12.78 0.13 -12.35
C THR A 4 14.20 0.08 -11.85
N THR A 5 14.92 1.19 -11.98
CA THR A 5 16.29 1.29 -11.50
C THR A 5 16.31 2.07 -10.19
N VAL A 6 16.98 1.50 -9.20
CA VAL A 6 17.16 2.12 -7.89
C VAL A 6 18.64 2.38 -7.68
N ARG A 7 18.98 3.60 -7.27
CA ARG A 7 20.37 4.01 -7.06
C ARG A 7 20.61 4.28 -5.58
N TYR A 8 21.71 3.75 -5.05
CA TYR A 8 22.15 4.11 -3.72
C TYR A 8 22.89 5.45 -3.76
N GLU A 9 22.36 6.43 -3.04
CA GLU A 9 22.89 7.81 -3.03
C GLU A 9 23.89 8.05 -1.90
N GLY A 10 24.17 7.09 -1.08
CA GLY A 10 24.94 7.25 0.15
C GLY A 10 24.06 7.64 1.32
N SER A 11 24.63 7.62 2.51
CA SER A 11 23.94 7.98 3.76
C SER A 11 22.64 7.19 4.00
N LEU A 12 22.62 5.93 3.55
CA LEU A 12 21.48 5.02 3.70
C LEU A 12 20.22 5.50 2.97
N ARG A 13 20.40 6.23 1.89
CA ARG A 13 19.32 6.74 1.02
C ARG A 13 19.42 6.14 -0.37
N CYS A 14 18.26 5.92 -0.96
CA CYS A 14 18.15 5.49 -2.34
C CYS A 14 17.18 6.39 -3.09
N SER A 15 17.32 6.42 -4.41
CA SER A 15 16.37 7.11 -5.27
C SER A 15 15.97 6.22 -6.43
N ALA A 16 14.74 6.40 -6.90
CA ALA A 16 14.24 5.72 -8.09
C ALA A 16 13.45 6.74 -8.92
N GLU A 17 13.75 6.80 -10.21
CA GLU A 17 13.06 7.69 -11.14
C GLU A 17 12.11 6.89 -12.02
N HIS A 18 10.87 7.37 -12.10
CA HIS A 18 9.88 6.80 -13.00
C HIS A 18 10.18 7.29 -14.43
N ALA A 19 10.53 6.38 -15.32
CA ALA A 19 11.07 6.71 -16.64
C ALA A 19 10.13 7.58 -17.48
N GLU A 20 8.83 7.30 -17.44
CA GLU A 20 7.86 8.02 -18.26
C GLU A 20 7.54 9.42 -17.74
N SER A 21 7.38 9.56 -16.43
CA SER A 21 6.91 10.81 -15.81
C SER A 21 8.04 11.67 -15.25
N GLY A 22 9.21 11.08 -15.01
CA GLY A 22 10.30 11.77 -14.33
C GLY A 22 10.12 11.94 -12.84
N VAL A 23 9.05 11.37 -12.28
CA VAL A 23 8.82 11.42 -10.82
C VAL A 23 9.88 10.61 -10.10
N VAL A 24 10.41 11.19 -9.03
CA VAL A 24 11.48 10.55 -8.22
C VAL A 24 10.93 10.19 -6.86
N VAL A 25 11.17 8.95 -6.45
CA VAL A 25 10.89 8.47 -5.10
C VAL A 25 12.22 8.31 -4.37
N VAL A 26 12.30 8.83 -3.16
CA VAL A 26 13.49 8.75 -2.32
C VAL A 26 13.16 7.92 -1.08
N THR A 27 14.04 6.99 -0.72
CA THR A 27 13.94 6.25 0.55
C THR A 27 15.06 6.67 1.48
N ASP A 28 14.80 6.56 2.79
CA ASP A 28 15.79 6.76 3.84
C ASP A 28 15.62 5.66 4.87
N ALA A 29 16.72 5.09 5.34
CA ALA A 29 16.64 4.09 6.38
C ALA A 29 15.96 4.67 7.63
N PRO A 30 15.16 3.88 8.36
CA PRO A 30 14.44 4.39 9.52
C PRO A 30 15.39 4.70 10.67
N LYS A 31 14.96 5.56 11.59
CA LYS A 31 15.76 5.96 12.76
C LYS A 31 16.18 4.79 13.62
N ASP A 32 15.32 3.76 13.72
CA ASP A 32 15.60 2.56 14.51
C ASP A 32 16.53 1.57 13.79
N ASN A 33 16.98 1.93 12.59
CA ASN A 33 17.90 1.10 11.78
C ASN A 33 18.95 1.96 11.07
N HIS A 34 19.61 2.83 11.85
CA HIS A 34 20.75 3.66 11.44
C HIS A 34 20.44 4.83 10.49
N GLY A 35 19.22 5.01 10.04
CA GLY A 35 18.83 6.10 9.16
C GLY A 35 18.36 7.33 9.90
N ASN A 36 18.04 8.38 9.15
CA ASN A 36 17.55 9.63 9.69
C ASN A 36 16.02 9.77 9.61
N GLY A 37 15.36 8.86 8.94
CA GLY A 37 13.91 8.86 8.78
C GLY A 37 13.37 10.09 8.07
N LEU A 38 14.11 10.61 7.10
CA LEU A 38 13.74 11.83 6.38
C LEU A 38 12.74 11.58 5.25
N SER A 39 12.48 10.33 4.93
CA SER A 39 11.53 9.90 3.91
C SER A 39 11.01 8.51 4.29
N PHE A 40 10.18 7.93 3.44
CA PHE A 40 9.76 6.55 3.64
C PHE A 40 10.97 5.61 3.68
N SER A 41 10.99 4.69 4.64
CA SER A 41 11.91 3.57 4.59
C SER A 41 11.46 2.58 3.49
N PRO A 42 12.33 1.68 3.04
CA PRO A 42 11.91 0.66 2.07
C PRO A 42 10.71 -0.17 2.51
N SER A 43 10.64 -0.56 3.78
CA SER A 43 9.50 -1.33 4.29
C SER A 43 8.23 -0.48 4.40
N GLU A 44 8.34 0.80 4.72
CA GLU A 44 7.20 1.72 4.68
C GLU A 44 6.71 1.92 3.25
N LEU A 45 7.62 1.97 2.28
CA LEU A 45 7.26 2.10 0.88
C LEU A 45 6.53 0.86 0.37
N LEU A 46 6.85 -0.31 0.90
CA LEU A 46 6.06 -1.52 0.64
C LEU A 46 4.62 -1.35 1.15
N SER A 47 4.45 -0.75 2.32
CA SER A 47 3.13 -0.44 2.86
C SER A 47 2.36 0.52 1.94
N VAL A 48 3.05 1.53 1.41
CA VAL A 48 2.45 2.46 0.43
C VAL A 48 2.03 1.72 -0.84
N SER A 49 2.88 0.82 -1.34
CA SER A 49 2.56 0.00 -2.51
C SER A 49 1.33 -0.85 -2.28
N LEU A 50 1.25 -1.50 -1.12
CA LEU A 50 0.12 -2.36 -0.77
C LEU A 50 -1.18 -1.54 -0.69
N GLY A 51 -1.18 -0.45 0.07
CA GLY A 51 -2.35 0.40 0.24
C GLY A 51 -2.82 1.00 -1.09
N SER A 52 -1.91 1.52 -1.89
CA SER A 52 -2.26 2.12 -3.18
C SER A 52 -2.76 1.09 -4.18
N CYS A 53 -2.20 -0.12 -4.17
CA CYS A 53 -2.68 -1.20 -5.04
C CYS A 53 -4.10 -1.61 -4.67
N ILE A 54 -4.37 -1.81 -3.39
CA ILE A 54 -5.72 -2.17 -2.91
C ILE A 54 -6.73 -1.10 -3.34
N LEU A 55 -6.45 0.17 -3.06
CA LEU A 55 -7.36 1.26 -3.39
C LEU A 55 -7.54 1.43 -4.90
N SER A 56 -6.48 1.24 -5.68
CA SER A 56 -6.57 1.34 -7.15
C SER A 56 -7.45 0.25 -7.73
N ILE A 57 -7.31 -0.98 -7.26
CA ILE A 57 -8.15 -2.10 -7.71
C ILE A 57 -9.61 -1.89 -7.29
N MET A 58 -9.84 -1.40 -6.08
CA MET A 58 -11.18 -1.02 -5.65
C MET A 58 -11.75 0.09 -6.52
N GLY A 59 -10.91 1.07 -6.89
CA GLY A 59 -11.31 2.15 -7.79
C GLY A 59 -11.72 1.67 -9.17
N ILE A 60 -11.02 0.68 -9.70
CA ILE A 60 -11.38 0.05 -10.98
C ILE A 60 -12.76 -0.62 -10.86
N MET A 61 -12.99 -1.36 -9.79
CA MET A 61 -14.29 -1.99 -9.53
C MET A 61 -15.39 -0.94 -9.36
N ALA A 62 -15.11 0.12 -8.60
CA ALA A 62 -16.08 1.21 -8.39
C ALA A 62 -16.51 1.82 -9.73
N ARG A 63 -15.56 2.04 -10.61
CA ARG A 63 -15.85 2.56 -11.96
C ARG A 63 -16.79 1.63 -12.73
N SER A 64 -16.59 0.33 -12.63
CA SER A 64 -17.47 -0.65 -13.29
C SER A 64 -18.86 -0.70 -12.68
N LEU A 65 -19.01 -0.30 -11.43
CA LEU A 65 -20.28 -0.22 -10.72
C LEU A 65 -20.95 1.16 -10.84
N ASP A 66 -20.30 2.09 -11.52
CA ASP A 66 -20.73 3.48 -11.65
C ASP A 66 -20.93 4.16 -10.30
N ILE A 67 -20.00 3.90 -9.37
CA ILE A 67 -19.95 4.53 -8.06
C ILE A 67 -18.59 5.20 -7.85
N ASP A 68 -18.54 6.14 -6.92
CA ASP A 68 -17.33 6.90 -6.62
C ASP A 68 -16.86 6.61 -5.21
N ILE A 69 -15.61 6.19 -5.06
CA ILE A 69 -14.98 5.95 -3.77
C ILE A 69 -13.88 6.98 -3.46
N THR A 70 -13.90 8.12 -4.14
CA THR A 70 -12.93 9.20 -3.88
C THR A 70 -12.92 9.54 -2.39
N GLY A 71 -11.73 9.67 -1.83
CA GLY A 71 -11.55 9.89 -0.40
C GLY A 71 -11.36 8.62 0.41
N ALA A 72 -11.48 7.43 -0.21
CA ALA A 72 -11.17 6.19 0.47
C ALA A 72 -9.70 6.19 0.94
N THR A 73 -9.48 5.62 2.11
CA THR A 73 -8.15 5.55 2.72
C THR A 73 -7.78 4.11 3.05
N ALA A 74 -6.50 3.83 2.99
CA ALA A 74 -5.94 2.56 3.48
C ALA A 74 -4.87 2.90 4.50
N SER A 75 -5.09 2.49 5.75
CA SER A 75 -4.10 2.61 6.80
C SER A 75 -3.37 1.28 6.92
N VAL A 76 -2.07 1.28 6.72
CA VAL A 76 -1.26 0.07 6.66
C VAL A 76 -0.28 0.06 7.82
N GLU A 77 -0.38 -0.96 8.67
CA GLU A 77 0.50 -1.17 9.81
C GLU A 77 1.36 -2.39 9.57
N LYS A 78 2.67 -2.22 9.68
CA LYS A 78 3.61 -3.34 9.59
C LYS A 78 4.14 -3.68 10.98
N GLU A 79 4.23 -4.97 11.28
CA GLU A 79 4.88 -5.46 12.49
C GLU A 79 6.24 -6.03 12.09
N MET A 80 7.29 -5.48 12.70
CA MET A 80 8.64 -5.96 12.47
C MET A 80 9.01 -7.01 13.51
N ALA A 81 9.83 -7.96 13.12
CA ALA A 81 10.43 -8.94 14.02
C ALA A 81 11.94 -8.94 13.82
N ASN A 82 12.65 -9.43 14.82
CA ASN A 82 14.11 -9.49 14.80
C ASN A 82 14.62 -10.94 14.74
N THR A 83 15.89 -11.08 14.43
CA THR A 83 16.65 -12.34 14.41
C THR A 83 16.05 -13.37 13.44
N PRO A 84 16.04 -13.07 12.14
CA PRO A 84 16.51 -11.85 11.47
C PRO A 84 15.47 -10.74 11.47
N ARG A 85 15.91 -9.51 11.22
CA ARG A 85 15.00 -8.37 11.03
C ARG A 85 14.14 -8.62 9.79
N ARG A 86 12.84 -8.58 9.99
CA ARG A 86 11.88 -8.89 8.94
C ARG A 86 10.52 -8.28 9.22
N ILE A 87 9.70 -8.20 8.18
CA ILE A 87 8.28 -7.88 8.34
C ILE A 87 7.59 -9.20 8.73
N ALA A 88 7.00 -9.25 9.92
CA ALA A 88 6.31 -10.45 10.41
C ALA A 88 4.83 -10.46 10.03
N ARG A 89 4.21 -9.29 9.91
CA ARG A 89 2.78 -9.15 9.64
C ARG A 89 2.50 -7.75 9.08
N ILE A 90 1.49 -7.64 8.23
CA ILE A 90 0.99 -6.36 7.73
C ILE A 90 -0.53 -6.36 7.91
N SER A 91 -1.07 -5.31 8.52
CA SER A 91 -2.52 -5.13 8.67
C SER A 91 -2.97 -3.93 7.85
N VAL A 92 -4.08 -4.07 7.15
CA VAL A 92 -4.64 -3.00 6.32
C VAL A 92 -6.05 -2.69 6.79
N HIS A 93 -6.31 -1.43 7.09
CA HIS A 93 -7.65 -0.93 7.41
C HIS A 93 -8.10 -0.01 6.29
N VAL A 94 -9.14 -0.40 5.57
CA VAL A 94 -9.68 0.37 4.45
C VAL A 94 -10.98 1.04 4.92
N HIS A 95 -11.03 2.36 4.83
CA HIS A 95 -12.24 3.13 5.08
C HIS A 95 -12.72 3.73 3.76
N VAL A 96 -13.98 3.50 3.43
CA VAL A 96 -14.61 4.03 2.23
C VAL A 96 -15.74 4.96 2.67
N PRO A 97 -15.60 6.28 2.44
CA PRO A 97 -16.65 7.23 2.83
C PRO A 97 -17.85 7.11 1.90
N GLY A 98 -19.02 7.42 2.44
CA GLY A 98 -20.26 7.40 1.69
C GLY A 98 -21.13 6.19 1.99
N ALA A 99 -22.31 6.19 1.41
CA ALA A 99 -23.29 5.12 1.60
C ALA A 99 -23.34 4.24 0.35
N PHE A 100 -23.12 2.95 0.52
CA PHE A 100 -23.14 1.98 -0.55
C PHE A 100 -24.03 0.80 -0.17
N GLU A 101 -24.64 0.20 -1.17
CA GLU A 101 -25.40 -1.02 -0.99
C GLU A 101 -24.49 -2.18 -0.62
N GLU A 102 -25.05 -3.17 0.08
CA GLU A 102 -24.27 -4.33 0.52
C GLU A 102 -23.61 -5.06 -0.64
N GLY A 103 -24.31 -5.22 -1.76
CA GLY A 103 -23.76 -5.84 -2.96
C GLY A 103 -22.58 -5.10 -3.54
N GLN A 104 -22.62 -3.78 -3.51
CA GLN A 104 -21.51 -2.93 -3.95
C GLN A 104 -20.31 -3.07 -3.01
N ARG A 105 -20.54 -3.01 -1.70
CA ARG A 105 -19.51 -3.21 -0.68
C ARG A 105 -18.79 -4.54 -0.87
N ARG A 106 -19.56 -5.60 -1.07
CA ARG A 106 -19.03 -6.95 -1.27
C ARG A 106 -18.13 -7.04 -2.50
N LYS A 107 -18.55 -6.46 -3.61
CA LYS A 107 -17.74 -6.45 -4.83
C LYS A 107 -16.43 -5.67 -4.65
N LEU A 108 -16.48 -4.56 -3.95
CA LEU A 108 -15.28 -3.77 -3.64
C LEU A 108 -14.32 -4.57 -2.73
N GLU A 109 -14.84 -5.28 -1.74
CA GLU A 109 -14.03 -6.11 -0.85
C GLU A 109 -13.36 -7.27 -1.62
N ILE A 110 -14.11 -7.93 -2.50
CA ILE A 110 -13.55 -8.99 -3.34
C ILE A 110 -12.45 -8.43 -4.24
N ALA A 111 -12.66 -7.25 -4.84
CA ALA A 111 -11.65 -6.61 -5.66
C ALA A 111 -10.37 -6.33 -4.88
N ALA A 112 -10.48 -5.86 -3.65
CA ALA A 112 -9.32 -5.59 -2.79
C ALA A 112 -8.45 -6.82 -2.60
N HIS A 113 -9.05 -8.00 -2.48
CA HIS A 113 -8.33 -9.26 -2.32
C HIS A 113 -7.68 -9.77 -3.61
N ALA A 114 -7.99 -9.17 -4.75
CA ALA A 114 -7.35 -9.48 -6.03
C ALA A 114 -6.10 -8.62 -6.29
N CYS A 115 -5.63 -7.88 -5.30
CA CYS A 115 -4.46 -7.01 -5.41
C CYS A 115 -3.19 -7.83 -5.66
N PRO A 116 -2.46 -7.57 -6.77
CA PRO A 116 -1.22 -8.31 -7.06
C PRO A 116 -0.15 -8.16 -5.98
N VAL A 117 -0.05 -6.99 -5.35
CA VAL A 117 0.92 -6.77 -4.27
C VAL A 117 0.56 -7.59 -3.04
N HIS A 118 -0.72 -7.63 -2.67
CA HIS A 118 -1.20 -8.43 -1.55
C HIS A 118 -0.95 -9.92 -1.79
N ASN A 119 -1.19 -10.38 -3.01
CA ASN A 119 -1.14 -11.81 -3.34
C ASN A 119 0.27 -12.40 -3.38
N ILE A 120 1.31 -11.57 -3.48
CA ILE A 120 2.69 -12.06 -3.43
C ILE A 120 3.27 -12.08 -2.02
N LEU A 121 2.58 -11.52 -1.04
CA LEU A 121 3.08 -11.45 0.32
C LEU A 121 3.06 -12.84 0.98
N ASN A 122 4.17 -13.18 1.62
CA ASN A 122 4.36 -14.45 2.31
C ASN A 122 4.24 -14.27 3.83
N VAL A 123 3.48 -13.29 4.26
CA VAL A 123 3.19 -13.01 5.68
C VAL A 123 1.69 -12.82 5.84
N GLU A 124 1.22 -12.94 7.07
CA GLU A 124 -0.18 -12.66 7.36
C GLU A 124 -0.48 -11.19 7.06
N ALA A 125 -1.45 -10.94 6.20
CA ALA A 125 -1.80 -9.61 5.73
C ALA A 125 -3.31 -9.41 5.67
N PRO A 126 -3.98 -9.34 6.84
CA PRO A 126 -5.44 -9.16 6.88
C PRO A 126 -5.84 -7.78 6.39
N ILE A 127 -6.99 -7.73 5.72
CA ILE A 127 -7.62 -6.49 5.28
C ILE A 127 -8.93 -6.34 6.04
N LEU A 128 -9.06 -5.25 6.79
CA LEU A 128 -10.28 -4.88 7.49
C LEU A 128 -10.95 -3.72 6.76
N PHE A 129 -12.26 -3.83 6.57
CA PHE A 129 -13.02 -2.80 5.88
C PHE A 129 -13.92 -2.08 6.88
N ILE A 130 -13.91 -0.76 6.80
CA ILE A 130 -14.74 0.12 7.64
C ILE A 130 -15.65 0.88 6.69
N TRP A 131 -16.94 0.66 6.84
CA TRP A 131 -17.97 1.28 6.00
C TRP A 131 -18.76 2.27 6.82
N ASP A 132 -19.12 3.39 6.22
CA ASP A 132 -20.03 4.32 6.86
C ASP A 132 -21.43 3.71 6.88
N PRO A 133 -22.28 4.05 7.87
CA PRO A 133 -23.68 3.60 7.88
C PRO A 133 -24.40 4.08 6.62
N ALA A 134 -25.23 3.21 6.07
CA ALA A 134 -26.02 3.50 4.89
C ALA A 134 -27.19 4.45 5.22
#